data_41bff1edc35e0042b0d14ddeee30f949
#
_entry.id   41bff1edc35e0042b0d14ddeee30f949
#
_cell.length_a   1.000
_cell.length_b   1.000
_cell.length_c   1.000
_cell.angle_alpha   90.00
_cell.angle_beta   90.00
_cell.angle_gamma   90.00
#
_symmetry.space_group_name_H-M   'P 1'
#
loop_
_entity.id
_entity.type
_entity.pdbx_description
1 polymer ?
#
loop_
_entity_poly.entity_id
_entity_poly.type
_entity_poly.pdbx_seq_one_letter_code
_entity_poly.pdbx_strand_id
1 'polypeptide(L)'
;CIRDRGIYYFMNNNRYDGMWFQDYQQGKGTMYYYTGDIYEGDWVNDKREGQGTYTWKNGSKYEGSWKNDKKEGKGTFVWNDGCKYEGDWKNDVRDGKGTFEYANGDKYVGDWKDDMQHGKGIYFFHTGDRYEGAYVQGERTGAGIYYHANGNKYVGNFKDGMQHGKGVFTWANGAVYDGDWKDNQRDGRGTYKWNVGDSYEGEWKNNQFNGQGTLIMTDGTKYKGGFV
;
A
#
# COMPACT_ATOMS: atom_id res chain seq x y z
N CYS A 1 35.45 33.98 8.54
CA CYS A 1 35.12 32.87 7.68
C CYS A 1 34.15 33.38 6.62
N ILE A 2 34.62 33.49 5.38
CA ILE A 2 33.83 33.95 4.26
C ILE A 2 33.05 32.74 3.76
N ARG A 3 31.70 32.84 3.67
CA ARG A 3 30.85 31.89 2.92
C ARG A 3 30.76 32.46 1.51
N ASP A 4 31.45 31.84 0.57
CA ASP A 4 31.46 32.31 -0.79
C ASP A 4 30.49 31.44 -1.63
N ARG A 5 29.79 32.08 -2.57
CA ARG A 5 29.08 31.38 -3.64
C ARG A 5 30.01 31.24 -4.83
N GLY A 6 30.09 30.03 -5.39
CA GLY A 6 30.94 29.76 -6.53
C GLY A 6 30.48 28.63 -7.39
N ILE A 7 30.99 28.60 -8.61
CA ILE A 7 30.77 27.48 -9.54
C ILE A 7 32.07 26.69 -9.59
N TYR A 8 31.96 25.37 -9.40
CA TYR A 8 33.08 24.46 -9.50
C TYR A 8 32.80 23.36 -10.53
N TYR A 9 33.77 23.08 -11.38
CA TYR A 9 33.72 22.01 -12.39
C TYR A 9 34.65 20.89 -11.94
N PHE A 10 34.07 19.74 -11.68
CA PHE A 10 34.80 18.54 -11.27
C PHE A 10 35.43 17.83 -12.49
N MET A 11 36.53 17.10 -12.29
CA MET A 11 37.18 16.33 -13.32
C MET A 11 36.28 15.25 -13.97
N ASN A 12 35.25 14.79 -13.27
CA ASN A 12 34.25 13.83 -13.75
C ASN A 12 33.09 14.49 -14.51
N ASN A 13 33.24 15.74 -14.94
CA ASN A 13 32.24 16.57 -15.63
C ASN A 13 30.97 16.91 -14.81
N ASN A 14 30.99 16.71 -13.49
CA ASN A 14 29.97 17.29 -12.64
C ASN A 14 30.23 18.80 -12.50
N ARG A 15 29.15 19.56 -12.22
CA ARG A 15 29.24 21.00 -11.94
C ARG A 15 28.42 21.31 -10.69
N TYR A 16 29.03 21.99 -9.72
CA TYR A 16 28.34 22.52 -8.56
C TYR A 16 28.24 24.05 -8.64
N ASP A 17 27.06 24.60 -8.40
CA ASP A 17 26.79 26.03 -8.27
C ASP A 17 26.14 26.27 -6.91
N GLY A 18 26.89 26.81 -5.96
CA GLY A 18 26.36 26.94 -4.61
C GLY A 18 27.32 27.58 -3.63
N MET A 19 26.97 27.44 -2.35
CA MET A 19 27.71 27.98 -1.23
C MET A 19 28.86 27.05 -0.84
N TRP A 20 30.00 27.65 -0.47
CA TRP A 20 31.20 26.96 -0.02
C TRP A 20 31.63 27.48 1.36
N PHE A 21 32.17 26.58 2.18
CA PHE A 21 32.79 26.91 3.45
C PHE A 21 33.94 25.93 3.72
N GLN A 22 35.15 26.44 3.91
CA GLN A 22 36.38 25.65 4.15
C GLN A 22 36.55 24.52 3.11
N ASP A 23 36.39 24.85 1.83
CA ASP A 23 36.49 23.94 0.66
C ASP A 23 35.41 22.87 0.58
N TYR A 24 34.39 22.89 1.46
CA TYR A 24 33.24 22.00 1.42
C TYR A 24 32.00 22.66 0.81
N GLN A 25 31.19 21.91 0.09
CA GLN A 25 29.85 22.33 -0.27
C GLN A 25 29.02 22.52 0.99
N GLN A 26 28.41 23.70 1.14
CA GLN A 26 27.75 24.10 2.37
C GLN A 26 26.55 25.01 2.06
N GLY A 27 25.43 24.86 2.79
CA GLY A 27 24.26 25.70 2.57
C GLY A 27 23.52 25.34 1.28
N LYS A 28 22.95 26.31 0.59
CA LYS A 28 22.20 26.08 -0.65
C LYS A 28 23.10 25.92 -1.87
N GLY A 29 22.82 24.93 -2.70
CA GLY A 29 23.55 24.71 -3.95
C GLY A 29 22.89 23.71 -4.89
N THR A 30 23.29 23.78 -6.15
CA THR A 30 22.82 22.90 -7.22
C THR A 30 23.98 22.08 -7.76
N MET A 31 23.86 20.76 -7.75
CA MET A 31 24.77 19.83 -8.40
C MET A 31 24.18 19.37 -9.72
N TYR A 32 24.90 19.56 -10.78
CA TYR A 32 24.61 19.00 -12.11
C TYR A 32 25.53 17.82 -12.32
N TYR A 33 24.98 16.63 -12.37
CA TYR A 33 25.75 15.40 -12.60
C TYR A 33 25.96 15.16 -14.09
N TYR A 34 27.10 14.58 -14.46
CA TYR A 34 27.41 14.22 -15.85
C TYR A 34 26.39 13.24 -16.44
N THR A 35 25.68 12.49 -15.60
CA THR A 35 24.59 11.59 -15.98
C THR A 35 23.37 12.32 -16.55
N GLY A 36 23.26 13.63 -16.27
CA GLY A 36 22.12 14.48 -16.59
C GLY A 36 21.14 14.62 -15.43
N ASP A 37 21.44 14.05 -14.28
CA ASP A 37 20.67 14.24 -13.06
C ASP A 37 21.00 15.63 -12.44
N ILE A 38 20.08 16.16 -11.62
CA ILE A 38 20.24 17.44 -10.95
C ILE A 38 19.80 17.29 -9.50
N TYR A 39 20.61 17.78 -8.58
CA TYR A 39 20.18 18.00 -7.20
C TYR A 39 20.23 19.48 -6.86
N GLU A 40 19.15 19.99 -6.31
CA GLU A 40 19.05 21.36 -5.79
C GLU A 40 18.58 21.32 -4.34
N GLY A 41 19.36 21.82 -3.40
CA GLY A 41 18.99 21.74 -1.98
C GLY A 41 20.10 22.18 -1.02
N ASP A 42 19.93 21.69 0.20
CA ASP A 42 20.85 21.94 1.30
C ASP A 42 22.05 20.99 1.27
N TRP A 43 23.21 21.53 1.62
CA TRP A 43 24.47 20.82 1.69
C TRP A 43 25.16 21.05 3.02
N VAL A 44 25.73 20.00 3.58
CA VAL A 44 26.62 20.07 4.76
C VAL A 44 27.81 19.15 4.53
N ASN A 45 29.01 19.73 4.50
CA ASN A 45 30.26 19.00 4.32
C ASN A 45 30.20 18.03 3.13
N ASP A 46 29.90 18.55 1.93
CA ASP A 46 29.78 17.84 0.66
C ASP A 46 28.64 16.80 0.56
N LYS A 47 27.77 16.74 1.58
CA LYS A 47 26.63 15.81 1.58
C LYS A 47 25.32 16.55 1.44
N ARG A 48 24.38 15.95 0.74
CA ARG A 48 22.99 16.41 0.72
C ARG A 48 22.40 16.24 2.12
N GLU A 49 21.87 17.33 2.63
CA GLU A 49 21.33 17.42 3.98
C GLU A 49 20.10 18.35 3.95
N GLY A 50 19.20 18.29 4.96
CA GLY A 50 18.05 19.19 5.04
C GLY A 50 17.03 18.98 3.91
N GLN A 51 16.60 20.06 3.24
CA GLN A 51 15.61 20.00 2.18
C GLN A 51 16.25 20.06 0.80
N GLY A 52 15.76 19.23 -0.12
CA GLY A 52 16.28 19.25 -1.48
C GLY A 52 15.44 18.48 -2.46
N THR A 53 15.65 18.82 -3.73
CA THR A 53 15.02 18.19 -4.89
C THR A 53 16.07 17.47 -5.71
N TYR A 54 15.86 16.19 -5.98
CA TYR A 54 16.66 15.43 -6.93
C TYR A 54 15.81 15.11 -8.15
N THR A 55 16.26 15.51 -9.31
CA THR A 55 15.62 15.23 -10.60
C THR A 55 16.53 14.31 -11.40
N TRP A 56 16.04 13.13 -11.71
CA TRP A 56 16.74 12.17 -12.56
C TRP A 56 16.58 12.53 -14.04
N LYS A 57 17.56 12.17 -14.84
CA LYS A 57 17.53 12.37 -16.31
C LYS A 57 16.31 11.75 -16.97
N ASN A 58 15.77 10.66 -16.39
CA ASN A 58 14.56 9.99 -16.91
C ASN A 58 13.27 10.73 -16.59
N GLY A 59 13.31 11.87 -15.89
CA GLY A 59 12.17 12.67 -15.50
C GLY A 59 11.57 12.32 -14.12
N SER A 60 12.05 11.27 -13.46
CA SER A 60 11.66 11.01 -12.08
C SER A 60 12.15 12.12 -11.15
N LYS A 61 11.45 12.38 -10.05
CA LYS A 61 11.76 13.47 -9.13
C LYS A 61 11.52 13.05 -7.69
N TYR A 62 12.45 13.38 -6.79
CA TYR A 62 12.25 13.37 -5.36
C TYR A 62 12.35 14.77 -4.80
N GLU A 63 11.43 15.15 -3.93
CA GLU A 63 11.42 16.41 -3.20
C GLU A 63 11.14 16.11 -1.73
N GLY A 64 12.05 16.46 -0.85
CA GLY A 64 11.91 16.14 0.57
C GLY A 64 13.19 16.29 1.36
N SER A 65 13.18 15.64 2.53
CA SER A 65 14.29 15.71 3.48
C SER A 65 15.39 14.74 3.10
N TRP A 66 16.63 15.19 3.36
CA TRP A 66 17.87 14.46 3.11
C TRP A 66 18.72 14.42 4.37
N LYS A 67 19.43 13.33 4.57
CA LYS A 67 20.42 13.17 5.64
C LYS A 67 21.57 12.30 5.17
N ASN A 68 22.80 12.83 5.21
CA ASN A 68 23.99 12.11 4.78
C ASN A 68 23.81 11.45 3.40
N ASP A 69 23.37 12.22 2.37
CA ASP A 69 23.12 11.78 0.99
C ASP A 69 21.94 10.81 0.79
N LYS A 70 21.19 10.51 1.84
CA LYS A 70 20.03 9.59 1.78
C LYS A 70 18.73 10.34 1.97
N LYS A 71 17.67 9.86 1.33
CA LYS A 71 16.30 10.29 1.62
C LYS A 71 15.96 9.91 3.05
N GLU A 72 15.48 10.88 3.83
CA GLU A 72 15.16 10.70 5.25
C GLU A 72 13.98 11.60 5.63
N GLY A 73 13.12 11.19 6.57
CA GLY A 73 11.98 12.00 7.00
C GLY A 73 10.88 12.09 5.94
N LYS A 74 10.25 13.25 5.77
CA LYS A 74 9.14 13.42 4.82
C LYS A 74 9.64 13.75 3.42
N GLY A 75 9.01 13.15 2.42
CA GLY A 75 9.30 13.46 1.03
C GLY A 75 8.31 12.86 0.04
N THR A 76 8.31 13.44 -1.15
CA THR A 76 7.50 13.03 -2.28
C THR A 76 8.39 12.52 -3.40
N PHE A 77 8.14 11.33 -3.89
CA PHE A 77 8.77 10.76 -5.08
C PHE A 77 7.73 10.63 -6.19
N VAL A 78 8.03 11.17 -7.35
CA VAL A 78 7.24 10.99 -8.58
C VAL A 78 8.10 10.24 -9.58
N TRP A 79 7.63 9.08 -9.99
CA TRP A 79 8.30 8.27 -11.02
C TRP A 79 7.92 8.75 -12.43
N ASN A 80 8.76 8.46 -13.39
CA ASN A 80 8.54 8.81 -14.79
C ASN A 80 7.37 8.04 -15.45
N ASP A 81 6.90 6.97 -14.83
CA ASP A 81 5.73 6.19 -15.25
C ASP A 81 4.40 6.75 -14.70
N GLY A 82 4.47 7.83 -13.90
CA GLY A 82 3.32 8.49 -13.30
C GLY A 82 2.94 8.00 -11.91
N CYS A 83 3.62 6.99 -11.37
CA CYS A 83 3.47 6.62 -9.96
C CYS A 83 3.94 7.76 -9.05
N LYS A 84 3.34 7.86 -7.85
CA LYS A 84 3.73 8.85 -6.85
C LYS A 84 3.71 8.24 -5.45
N TYR A 85 4.73 8.52 -4.65
CA TYR A 85 4.73 8.26 -3.21
C TYR A 85 4.91 9.56 -2.44
N GLU A 86 4.13 9.74 -1.39
CA GLU A 86 4.24 10.84 -0.46
C GLU A 86 4.18 10.28 0.97
N GLY A 87 5.23 10.43 1.74
CA GLY A 87 5.29 9.84 3.07
C GLY A 87 6.66 9.88 3.73
N ASP A 88 6.83 8.95 4.65
CA ASP A 88 8.04 8.79 5.44
C ASP A 88 9.11 8.00 4.68
N TRP A 89 10.36 8.47 4.81
CA TRP A 89 11.55 7.86 4.25
C TRP A 89 12.59 7.62 5.35
N LYS A 90 13.31 6.52 5.23
CA LYS A 90 14.41 6.18 6.12
C LYS A 90 15.51 5.46 5.33
N ASN A 91 16.71 6.05 5.30
CA ASN A 91 17.84 5.47 4.57
C ASN A 91 17.49 5.07 3.11
N ASP A 92 16.85 5.96 2.35
CA ASP A 92 16.40 5.79 0.94
C ASP A 92 15.20 4.87 0.71
N VAL A 93 14.67 4.17 1.71
CA VAL A 93 13.49 3.31 1.58
C VAL A 93 12.25 3.97 2.21
N ARG A 94 11.07 3.60 1.74
CA ARG A 94 9.78 3.99 2.35
C ARG A 94 9.63 3.24 3.66
N ASP A 95 9.56 3.97 4.77
CA ASP A 95 9.45 3.39 6.11
C ASP A 95 8.71 4.36 7.03
N GLY A 96 7.56 3.97 7.56
CA GLY A 96 6.64 4.80 8.33
C GLY A 96 5.28 4.91 7.65
N LYS A 97 4.68 6.10 7.60
CA LYS A 97 3.38 6.33 6.98
C LYS A 97 3.50 6.98 5.62
N GLY A 98 2.68 6.54 4.68
CA GLY A 98 2.68 7.13 3.36
C GLY A 98 1.52 6.75 2.48
N THR A 99 1.37 7.51 1.40
CA THR A 99 0.42 7.30 0.32
C THR A 99 1.18 6.96 -0.94
N PHE A 100 0.80 5.88 -1.60
CA PHE A 100 1.29 5.51 -2.93
C PHE A 100 0.13 5.57 -3.92
N GLU A 101 0.30 6.34 -4.97
CA GLU A 101 -0.61 6.43 -6.11
C GLU A 101 0.04 5.72 -7.29
N TYR A 102 -0.63 4.69 -7.80
CA TYR A 102 -0.17 3.88 -8.92
C TYR A 102 -0.60 4.50 -10.24
N ALA A 103 0.17 4.30 -11.28
CA ALA A 103 -0.14 4.81 -12.62
C ALA A 103 -1.46 4.30 -13.19
N ASN A 104 -1.93 3.13 -12.73
CA ASN A 104 -3.23 2.57 -13.13
C ASN A 104 -4.42 3.18 -12.38
N GLY A 105 -4.20 4.14 -11.47
CA GLY A 105 -5.24 4.79 -10.66
C GLY A 105 -5.55 4.11 -9.32
N ASP A 106 -4.88 3.00 -9.00
CA ASP A 106 -4.94 2.44 -7.65
C ASP A 106 -4.25 3.36 -6.64
N LYS A 107 -4.60 3.22 -5.35
CA LYS A 107 -4.00 4.01 -4.28
C LYS A 107 -3.87 3.19 -3.00
N TYR A 108 -2.72 3.25 -2.37
CA TYR A 108 -2.51 2.71 -1.03
C TYR A 108 -2.24 3.85 -0.05
N VAL A 109 -2.88 3.80 1.12
CA VAL A 109 -2.66 4.71 2.25
C VAL A 109 -2.43 3.89 3.50
N GLY A 110 -1.27 3.95 4.10
CA GLY A 110 -0.99 3.12 5.27
C GLY A 110 0.45 3.13 5.74
N ASP A 111 0.76 2.10 6.51
CA ASP A 111 2.10 1.88 7.04
C ASP A 111 3.00 1.22 5.99
N TRP A 112 4.27 1.60 6.02
CA TRP A 112 5.33 1.10 5.15
C TRP A 112 6.51 0.61 5.97
N LYS A 113 7.16 -0.43 5.53
CA LYS A 113 8.40 -0.93 6.11
C LYS A 113 9.28 -1.53 5.02
N ASP A 114 10.53 -1.05 4.93
CA ASP A 114 11.51 -1.53 3.96
C ASP A 114 10.94 -1.60 2.52
N ASP A 115 10.33 -0.48 2.06
CA ASP A 115 9.67 -0.33 0.75
C ASP A 115 8.39 -1.18 0.53
N MET A 116 7.94 -1.95 1.51
CA MET A 116 6.75 -2.78 1.42
C MET A 116 5.59 -2.24 2.26
N GLN A 117 4.35 -2.45 1.78
CA GLN A 117 3.15 -2.23 2.57
C GLN A 117 3.21 -3.09 3.83
N HIS A 118 2.94 -2.50 4.98
CA HIS A 118 3.05 -3.16 6.28
C HIS A 118 2.01 -2.61 7.25
N GLY A 119 1.83 -3.29 8.43
CA GLY A 119 0.95 -2.78 9.48
C GLY A 119 -0.49 -2.58 9.01
N LYS A 120 -1.05 -1.40 9.23
CA LYS A 120 -2.42 -1.06 8.82
C LYS A 120 -2.43 -0.22 7.55
N GLY A 121 -3.35 -0.55 6.63
CA GLY A 121 -3.50 0.21 5.41
C GLY A 121 -4.86 0.08 4.75
N ILE A 122 -5.12 1.02 3.84
CA ILE A 122 -6.29 1.05 2.98
C ILE A 122 -5.80 1.03 1.54
N TYR A 123 -6.30 0.08 0.77
CA TYR A 123 -6.05 0.01 -0.67
C TYR A 123 -7.34 0.35 -1.43
N PHE A 124 -7.27 1.33 -2.28
CA PHE A 124 -8.33 1.73 -3.19
C PHE A 124 -7.96 1.23 -4.58
N PHE A 125 -8.77 0.36 -5.13
CA PHE A 125 -8.62 -0.12 -6.50
C PHE A 125 -9.29 0.86 -7.48
N HIS A 126 -8.70 1.06 -8.64
CA HIS A 126 -9.31 1.88 -9.70
C HIS A 126 -10.67 1.34 -10.16
N THR A 127 -10.95 0.06 -9.91
CA THR A 127 -12.24 -0.59 -10.17
C THR A 127 -13.37 -0.14 -9.23
N GLY A 128 -13.03 0.61 -8.15
CA GLY A 128 -13.95 1.05 -7.12
C GLY A 128 -14.00 0.13 -5.90
N ASP A 129 -13.32 -1.01 -5.94
CA ASP A 129 -13.14 -1.87 -4.76
C ASP A 129 -12.25 -1.17 -3.71
N ARG A 130 -12.35 -1.59 -2.45
CA ARG A 130 -11.51 -1.10 -1.36
C ARG A 130 -11.21 -2.20 -0.36
N TYR A 131 -9.96 -2.34 0.02
CA TYR A 131 -9.55 -3.16 1.16
C TYR A 131 -9.06 -2.28 2.31
N GLU A 132 -9.40 -2.66 3.54
CA GLU A 132 -9.05 -1.97 4.76
C GLU A 132 -8.63 -3.01 5.80
N GLY A 133 -7.35 -3.07 6.18
CA GLY A 133 -6.88 -4.13 7.07
C GLY A 133 -5.37 -4.16 7.28
N ALA A 134 -4.90 -5.32 7.73
CA ALA A 134 -3.50 -5.56 8.02
C ALA A 134 -2.71 -6.03 6.78
N TYR A 135 -1.43 -5.64 6.75
CA TYR A 135 -0.44 -6.03 5.74
C TYR A 135 0.85 -6.53 6.39
N VAL A 136 1.44 -7.54 5.81
CA VAL A 136 2.79 -8.00 6.12
C VAL A 136 3.51 -8.26 4.80
N GLN A 137 4.65 -7.56 4.59
CA GLN A 137 5.48 -7.69 3.39
C GLN A 137 4.69 -7.57 2.06
N GLY A 138 3.76 -6.60 2.02
CA GLY A 138 2.92 -6.33 0.85
C GLY A 138 1.65 -7.17 0.75
N GLU A 139 1.51 -8.23 1.53
CA GLU A 139 0.36 -9.13 1.48
C GLU A 139 -0.71 -8.79 2.54
N ARG A 140 -1.98 -8.85 2.14
CA ARG A 140 -3.12 -8.71 3.06
C ARG A 140 -3.15 -9.90 3.99
N THR A 141 -3.24 -9.66 5.30
CA THR A 141 -3.22 -10.69 6.33
C THR A 141 -4.08 -10.32 7.53
N GLY A 142 -4.38 -11.30 8.40
CA GLY A 142 -5.15 -11.06 9.62
C GLY A 142 -6.53 -10.47 9.35
N ALA A 143 -7.05 -9.69 10.30
CA ALA A 143 -8.38 -9.10 10.19
C ALA A 143 -8.41 -7.96 9.17
N GLY A 144 -9.45 -7.94 8.33
CA GLY A 144 -9.67 -6.90 7.34
C GLY A 144 -11.09 -6.84 6.83
N ILE A 145 -11.37 -5.79 6.06
CA ILE A 145 -12.65 -5.56 5.40
C ILE A 145 -12.38 -5.34 3.92
N TYR A 146 -13.09 -6.05 3.07
CA TYR A 146 -13.09 -5.83 1.64
C TYR A 146 -14.47 -5.33 1.18
N TYR A 147 -14.49 -4.18 0.57
CA TYR A 147 -15.68 -3.58 -0.03
C TYR A 147 -15.57 -3.73 -1.55
N HIS A 148 -16.53 -4.40 -2.15
CA HIS A 148 -16.64 -4.51 -3.59
C HIS A 148 -17.39 -3.31 -4.17
N ALA A 149 -17.02 -2.86 -5.35
CA ALA A 149 -17.69 -1.77 -6.06
C ALA A 149 -19.19 -2.04 -6.32
N ASN A 150 -19.56 -3.31 -6.42
CA ASN A 150 -20.96 -3.74 -6.60
C ASN A 150 -21.80 -3.75 -5.30
N GLY A 151 -21.25 -3.28 -4.18
CA GLY A 151 -21.91 -3.19 -2.88
C GLY A 151 -21.78 -4.46 -2.01
N ASN A 152 -21.11 -5.51 -2.46
CA ASN A 152 -20.78 -6.65 -1.60
C ASN A 152 -19.71 -6.26 -0.58
N LYS A 153 -19.68 -6.95 0.56
CA LYS A 153 -18.72 -6.70 1.63
C LYS A 153 -18.27 -7.99 2.27
N TYR A 154 -16.98 -8.13 2.48
CA TYR A 154 -16.40 -9.18 3.33
C TYR A 154 -15.77 -8.54 4.57
N VAL A 155 -16.03 -9.13 5.74
CA VAL A 155 -15.41 -8.80 7.03
C VAL A 155 -14.87 -10.08 7.62
N GLY A 156 -13.57 -10.21 7.73
CA GLY A 156 -12.98 -11.47 8.22
C GLY A 156 -11.48 -11.50 8.15
N ASN A 157 -10.94 -12.70 8.22
CA ASN A 157 -9.51 -12.92 8.18
C ASN A 157 -9.02 -13.10 6.73
N PHE A 158 -7.78 -12.68 6.52
CA PHE A 158 -7.02 -12.83 5.28
C PHE A 158 -5.73 -13.60 5.57
N LYS A 159 -5.30 -14.37 4.60
CA LYS A 159 -4.01 -15.04 4.56
C LYS A 159 -3.51 -15.05 3.13
N ASP A 160 -2.25 -14.61 2.92
CA ASP A 160 -1.62 -14.55 1.60
C ASP A 160 -2.51 -13.84 0.55
N GLY A 161 -3.11 -12.70 0.96
CA GLY A 161 -4.02 -11.90 0.13
C GLY A 161 -5.43 -12.44 -0.05
N MET A 162 -5.75 -13.67 0.40
CA MET A 162 -7.03 -14.36 0.21
C MET A 162 -7.88 -14.35 1.48
N GLN A 163 -9.22 -14.39 1.32
CA GLN A 163 -10.16 -14.64 2.42
C GLN A 163 -9.88 -16.03 3.01
N HIS A 164 -9.69 -16.09 4.32
CA HIS A 164 -9.30 -17.33 5.02
C HIS A 164 -9.80 -17.32 6.46
N GLY A 165 -9.97 -18.51 7.09
CA GLY A 165 -10.43 -18.60 8.48
C GLY A 165 -11.88 -18.15 8.64
N LYS A 166 -12.20 -17.38 9.69
CA LYS A 166 -13.57 -16.91 9.92
C LYS A 166 -13.84 -15.60 9.20
N GLY A 167 -15.04 -15.47 8.63
CA GLY A 167 -15.48 -14.25 7.99
C GLY A 167 -16.94 -14.20 7.61
N VAL A 168 -17.45 -12.99 7.50
CA VAL A 168 -18.82 -12.68 7.09
C VAL A 168 -18.79 -12.01 5.73
N PHE A 169 -19.51 -12.58 4.78
CA PHE A 169 -19.74 -11.99 3.47
C PHE A 169 -21.19 -11.53 3.37
N THR A 170 -21.39 -10.26 3.09
CA THR A 170 -22.71 -9.65 2.86
C THR A 170 -22.83 -9.27 1.39
N TRP A 171 -23.81 -9.82 0.70
CA TRP A 171 -24.13 -9.46 -0.66
C TRP A 171 -24.95 -8.18 -0.73
N ALA A 172 -24.83 -7.44 -1.81
CA ALA A 172 -25.60 -6.20 -2.04
C ALA A 172 -27.11 -6.39 -1.99
N ASN A 173 -27.59 -7.60 -2.28
CA ASN A 173 -29.01 -7.95 -2.20
C ASN A 173 -29.47 -8.28 -0.76
N GLY A 174 -28.58 -8.20 0.25
CA GLY A 174 -28.89 -8.46 1.65
C GLY A 174 -28.68 -9.91 2.10
N ALA A 175 -28.30 -10.83 1.23
CA ALA A 175 -27.90 -12.18 1.66
C ALA A 175 -26.60 -12.11 2.48
N VAL A 176 -26.40 -13.07 3.41
CA VAL A 176 -25.25 -13.11 4.29
C VAL A 176 -24.71 -14.53 4.42
N TYR A 177 -23.42 -14.68 4.33
CA TYR A 177 -22.71 -15.89 4.79
C TYR A 177 -21.83 -15.54 5.98
N ASP A 178 -21.93 -16.31 7.02
CA ASP A 178 -21.10 -16.24 8.23
C ASP A 178 -20.50 -17.62 8.49
N GLY A 179 -19.20 -17.78 8.34
CA GLY A 179 -18.57 -19.08 8.49
C GLY A 179 -17.09 -19.13 8.15
N ASP A 180 -16.67 -20.37 7.83
CA ASP A 180 -15.30 -20.71 7.49
C ASP A 180 -14.99 -20.42 6.02
N TRP A 181 -13.78 -19.91 5.79
CA TRP A 181 -13.24 -19.56 4.49
C TRP A 181 -11.87 -20.20 4.29
N LYS A 182 -11.61 -20.65 3.10
CA LYS A 182 -10.32 -21.14 2.66
C LYS A 182 -10.06 -20.68 1.24
N ASP A 183 -8.99 -19.91 1.03
CA ASP A 183 -8.50 -19.47 -0.27
C ASP A 183 -9.63 -18.86 -1.15
N ASN A 184 -10.37 -17.87 -0.58
CA ASN A 184 -11.53 -17.19 -1.16
C ASN A 184 -12.78 -18.05 -1.35
N GLN A 185 -12.85 -19.25 -0.80
CA GLN A 185 -14.00 -20.15 -0.90
C GLN A 185 -14.61 -20.40 0.47
N ARG A 186 -15.94 -20.55 0.52
CA ARG A 186 -16.64 -21.06 1.70
C ARG A 186 -16.25 -22.53 1.86
N ASP A 187 -15.56 -22.88 2.91
CA ASP A 187 -15.03 -24.23 3.15
C ASP A 187 -14.91 -24.46 4.66
N GLY A 188 -15.61 -25.44 5.19
CA GLY A 188 -15.75 -25.72 6.62
C GLY A 188 -17.20 -25.57 7.06
N ARG A 189 -17.48 -24.93 8.19
CA ARG A 189 -18.83 -24.71 8.71
C ARG A 189 -19.27 -23.27 8.56
N GLY A 190 -20.56 -23.07 8.21
CA GLY A 190 -21.11 -21.74 8.11
C GLY A 190 -22.61 -21.70 7.92
N THR A 191 -23.15 -20.51 8.15
CA THR A 191 -24.56 -20.19 7.96
C THR A 191 -24.72 -19.27 6.77
N TYR A 192 -25.56 -19.62 5.83
CA TYR A 192 -26.01 -18.76 4.74
C TYR A 192 -27.46 -18.35 4.97
N LYS A 193 -27.73 -17.06 4.93
CA LYS A 193 -29.09 -16.50 4.98
C LYS A 193 -29.38 -15.79 3.68
N TRP A 194 -30.41 -16.25 2.98
CA TRP A 194 -30.88 -15.58 1.77
C TRP A 194 -31.64 -14.30 2.14
N ASN A 195 -31.66 -13.37 1.22
CA ASN A 195 -32.41 -12.13 1.37
C ASN A 195 -33.93 -12.32 1.53
N VAL A 196 -34.45 -13.46 1.04
CA VAL A 196 -35.86 -13.85 1.19
C VAL A 196 -36.19 -14.46 2.55
N GLY A 197 -35.19 -14.73 3.40
CA GLY A 197 -35.36 -15.23 4.76
C GLY A 197 -35.06 -16.72 4.96
N ASP A 198 -34.88 -17.47 3.88
CA ASP A 198 -34.39 -18.86 3.96
C ASP A 198 -33.00 -18.90 4.58
N SER A 199 -32.61 -20.01 5.20
CA SER A 199 -31.28 -20.19 5.76
C SER A 199 -30.77 -21.62 5.65
N TYR A 200 -29.46 -21.74 5.43
CA TYR A 200 -28.74 -23.00 5.54
C TYR A 200 -27.67 -22.88 6.60
N GLU A 201 -27.58 -23.83 7.50
CA GLU A 201 -26.52 -23.98 8.48
C GLU A 201 -25.92 -25.39 8.34
N GLY A 202 -24.64 -25.49 8.03
CA GLY A 202 -24.02 -26.78 7.82
C GLY A 202 -22.59 -26.71 7.31
N GLU A 203 -22.17 -27.82 6.72
CA GLU A 203 -20.83 -27.97 6.14
C GLU A 203 -20.80 -27.42 4.71
N TRP A 204 -19.65 -26.88 4.34
CA TRP A 204 -19.37 -26.26 3.05
C TRP A 204 -18.08 -26.82 2.47
N LYS A 205 -18.04 -27.00 1.18
CA LYS A 205 -16.85 -27.37 0.43
C LYS A 205 -16.84 -26.66 -0.92
N ASN A 206 -15.75 -25.92 -1.20
CA ASN A 206 -15.57 -25.20 -2.47
C ASN A 206 -16.83 -24.39 -2.87
N ASN A 207 -17.39 -23.59 -1.96
CA ASN A 207 -18.59 -22.77 -2.11
C ASN A 207 -19.93 -23.53 -2.22
N GLN A 208 -19.96 -24.85 -2.10
CA GLN A 208 -21.17 -25.67 -2.19
C GLN A 208 -21.58 -26.22 -0.82
N PHE A 209 -22.87 -26.51 -0.63
CA PHE A 209 -23.30 -27.25 0.53
C PHE A 209 -22.70 -28.66 0.47
N ASN A 210 -22.25 -29.14 1.61
CA ASN A 210 -21.58 -30.44 1.69
C ASN A 210 -21.85 -31.08 3.05
N GLY A 211 -21.73 -32.39 3.16
CA GLY A 211 -21.85 -33.08 4.44
C GLY A 211 -23.18 -32.84 5.17
N GLN A 212 -23.16 -32.68 6.48
CA GLN A 212 -24.35 -32.52 7.29
C GLN A 212 -24.78 -31.05 7.40
N GLY A 213 -26.09 -30.82 7.21
CA GLY A 213 -26.63 -29.46 7.30
C GLY A 213 -28.11 -29.43 7.60
N THR A 214 -28.61 -28.22 7.85
CA THR A 214 -30.02 -27.90 8.05
C THR A 214 -30.40 -26.74 7.12
N LEU A 215 -31.38 -26.96 6.29
CA LEU A 215 -32.03 -25.95 5.46
C LEU A 215 -33.37 -25.59 6.06
N ILE A 216 -33.68 -24.33 6.25
CA ILE A 216 -34.93 -23.80 6.78
C ILE A 216 -35.47 -22.80 5.78
N MET A 217 -36.69 -23.03 5.34
CA MET A 217 -37.43 -22.15 4.44
C MET A 217 -38.32 -21.18 5.21
N THR A 218 -38.69 -20.09 4.62
CA THR A 218 -39.55 -19.06 5.22
C THR A 218 -40.96 -19.55 5.52
N ASP A 219 -41.45 -20.58 4.79
CA ASP A 219 -42.73 -21.24 5.05
C ASP A 219 -42.70 -22.19 6.25
N GLY A 220 -41.56 -22.33 6.93
CA GLY A 220 -41.32 -23.21 8.06
C GLY A 220 -40.86 -24.63 7.67
N THR A 221 -40.78 -24.95 6.37
CA THR A 221 -40.23 -26.21 5.91
C THR A 221 -38.78 -26.36 6.34
N LYS A 222 -38.43 -27.54 6.86
CA LYS A 222 -37.09 -27.83 7.37
C LYS A 222 -36.58 -29.15 6.83
N TYR A 223 -35.39 -29.13 6.25
CA TYR A 223 -34.64 -30.34 5.88
C TYR A 223 -33.37 -30.41 6.74
N LYS A 224 -33.14 -31.57 7.35
CA LYS A 224 -31.91 -31.86 8.07
C LYS A 224 -31.32 -33.18 7.58
N GLY A 225 -30.12 -33.16 7.04
CA GLY A 225 -29.52 -34.35 6.47
C GLY A 225 -28.23 -34.08 5.71
N GLY A 226 -27.86 -35.01 4.85
CA GLY A 226 -26.67 -34.92 4.00
C GLY A 226 -26.91 -34.07 2.75
N PHE A 227 -25.87 -33.30 2.38
CA PHE A 227 -25.77 -32.53 1.13
C PHE A 227 -24.54 -33.00 0.36
N VAL A 228 -24.61 -33.07 -0.96
CA VAL A 228 -23.55 -33.57 -1.86
C VAL A 228 -23.32 -32.55 -2.97
#